data_656018c91fe594495ae977836e0bb3d9
#
_entry.id   656018c91fe594495ae977836e0bb3d9
#
_cell.length_a   1.000
_cell.length_b   1.000
_cell.length_c   1.000
_cell.angle_alpha   90.00
_cell.angle_beta   90.00
_cell.angle_gamma   90.00
#
_symmetry.space_group_name_H-M   'P 1'
#
loop_
_entity.id
_entity.type
_entity.pdbx_description
1 polymer ?
#
loop_
_entity_poly.entity_id
_entity_poly.type
_entity_poly.pdbx_seq_one_letter_code
_entity_poly.pdbx_strand_id
1 'polypeptide(L)'
;MLSGMDDGLSLSARASTRGRLFGRNVLEALFRAAPEEDLFLGELLVGVDEATGRRYLFRVVDVSYGTEHREPGWAERVAGTLLADDARGESGAHILHEQAKRTYRLAECRCLGYLAPPTTPGAARTVFRKPKSLPTQFSRVVSPTPEDFAFLAKRMGDLPVGHLRSGETVVDFQVGIPGRSLASHIGIFATTGMGKSNLLQVLCAGVMSANGRYGLLVIDPHGEHRTALGRHPWAAQALRTYSDRRLPNTSTLRVSLAELSVDDLRTAYEWSRPQEEALHELERHYSSAGLAWLAEFARIEDLAGFRDVELSARVALNTLQVVHRRARRIVDLPCISTDPAVSVGRRILDELLEGKVVLVDVSGLGGTEEVLVASFLTRRVIEEWQGAFLEDPERHKTLPVVAVALEEAQRVLSANKDRESNVFPRVAREGRKFGVGLLAVTQQPKLLDDELLSQFNTFFVLGLADEKDRNILRSSAKQDLSSLGPEIQTLMPGECLVVNLEAPFAVPALVHLYDDVVRATPPAPAPRAVAPPNISALVD
;
A
#
# COMPACT_ATOMS: atom_id res chain seq x y z
N MET A 1 -6.74 71.03 1.42
CA MET A 1 -7.76 69.98 1.43
C MET A 1 -7.15 68.77 0.74
N LEU A 2 -6.59 67.85 1.51
CA LEU A 2 -6.10 66.56 1.07
C LEU A 2 -6.95 65.52 1.81
N SER A 3 -7.93 64.95 1.13
CA SER A 3 -8.73 63.85 1.66
C SER A 3 -8.12 62.55 1.21
N GLY A 4 -7.88 61.69 2.18
CA GLY A 4 -7.23 60.41 2.04
C GLY A 4 -7.96 59.43 1.14
N MET A 5 -7.17 58.67 0.41
CA MET A 5 -7.54 57.37 -0.13
C MET A 5 -7.20 56.32 0.95
N ASP A 6 -8.23 55.88 1.60
CA ASP A 6 -8.19 54.73 2.50
C ASP A 6 -8.14 53.47 1.62
N ASP A 7 -6.94 52.93 1.40
CA ASP A 7 -6.74 51.63 0.77
C ASP A 7 -7.17 50.55 1.77
N GLY A 8 -8.42 50.14 1.65
CA GLY A 8 -8.97 48.97 2.31
C GLY A 8 -8.35 47.66 1.84
N LEU A 9 -7.07 47.43 2.12
CA LEU A 9 -6.44 46.13 2.08
C LEU A 9 -7.00 45.29 3.24
N SER A 10 -7.96 44.43 2.91
CA SER A 10 -8.45 43.40 3.79
C SER A 10 -7.26 42.68 4.44
N LEU A 11 -7.14 42.76 5.74
CA LEU A 11 -6.31 41.95 6.60
C LEU A 11 -6.84 40.49 6.55
N SER A 12 -6.68 39.81 5.41
CA SER A 12 -6.72 38.35 5.40
C SER A 12 -5.56 37.89 6.28
N ALA A 13 -5.85 37.13 7.30
CA ALA A 13 -4.95 36.66 8.33
C ALA A 13 -3.55 36.37 7.74
N ARG A 14 -2.58 37.21 8.03
CA ARG A 14 -1.17 36.96 7.71
C ARG A 14 -0.78 35.76 8.54
N ALA A 15 -0.61 34.60 7.90
CA ALA A 15 -0.06 33.42 8.54
C ALA A 15 1.20 33.86 9.33
N SER A 16 1.26 33.53 10.61
CA SER A 16 2.37 33.93 11.48
C SER A 16 3.68 33.40 10.89
N THR A 17 4.69 34.26 10.89
CA THR A 17 6.02 33.83 10.43
C THR A 17 6.63 32.91 11.48
N ARG A 18 6.89 31.67 11.12
CA ARG A 18 7.50 30.66 12.00
C ARG A 18 9.01 30.78 12.11
N GLY A 19 9.65 31.45 11.14
CA GLY A 19 11.09 31.68 11.11
C GLY A 19 11.59 32.02 9.71
N ARG A 20 12.89 31.82 9.48
CA ARG A 20 13.57 32.17 8.24
C ARG A 20 14.33 30.99 7.63
N LEU A 21 14.22 30.87 6.31
CA LEU A 21 14.92 29.88 5.51
C LEU A 21 16.27 30.43 5.03
N PHE A 22 17.29 29.57 5.05
CA PHE A 22 18.54 29.86 4.35
C PHE A 22 19.02 28.59 3.63
N GLY A 23 19.44 28.75 2.38
CA GLY A 23 19.68 27.62 1.49
C GLY A 23 21.11 27.07 1.56
N ARG A 24 21.25 25.77 1.34
CA ARG A 24 22.53 25.10 0.99
C ARG A 24 22.61 24.86 -0.52
N ASN A 25 21.59 24.26 -1.08
CA ASN A 25 21.48 23.92 -2.50
C ASN A 25 19.99 23.83 -2.91
N VAL A 26 19.73 23.43 -4.16
CA VAL A 26 18.36 23.35 -4.71
C VAL A 26 17.46 22.35 -3.96
N LEU A 27 18.04 21.30 -3.38
CA LEU A 27 17.31 20.24 -2.72
C LEU A 27 17.26 20.39 -1.20
N GLU A 28 18.22 21.13 -0.61
CA GLU A 28 18.43 21.20 0.84
C GLU A 28 18.43 22.64 1.30
N ALA A 29 17.67 22.90 2.32
CA ALA A 29 17.61 24.18 2.99
C ALA A 29 17.67 24.00 4.51
N LEU A 30 18.12 25.04 5.19
CA LEU A 30 18.07 25.13 6.64
C LEU A 30 16.97 26.11 7.04
N PHE A 31 16.21 25.75 8.03
CA PHE A 31 15.17 26.58 8.61
C PHE A 31 15.52 26.87 10.07
N ARG A 32 15.75 28.15 10.37
CA ARG A 32 15.89 28.64 11.75
C ARG A 32 14.50 29.04 12.24
N ALA A 33 13.97 28.27 13.19
CA ALA A 33 12.70 28.54 13.82
C ALA A 33 12.76 29.77 14.75
N ALA A 34 11.61 30.38 14.99
CA ALA A 34 11.45 31.33 16.08
C ALA A 34 11.69 30.63 17.44
N PRO A 35 12.11 31.34 18.49
CA PRO A 35 12.53 30.70 19.76
C PRO A 35 11.47 29.80 20.41
N GLU A 36 10.20 30.10 20.23
CA GLU A 36 9.06 29.40 20.84
C GLU A 36 8.43 28.35 19.93
N GLU A 37 8.93 28.19 18.70
CA GLU A 37 8.40 27.26 17.72
C GLU A 37 8.91 25.85 17.95
N ASP A 38 7.99 24.90 18.03
CA ASP A 38 8.30 23.48 17.97
C ASP A 38 8.47 23.03 16.52
N LEU A 39 9.38 22.09 16.31
CA LEU A 39 9.68 21.50 15.01
C LEU A 39 9.59 19.99 15.11
N PHE A 40 8.95 19.38 14.12
CA PHE A 40 8.73 17.93 14.08
C PHE A 40 9.31 17.30 12.82
N LEU A 41 9.81 16.08 12.94
CA LEU A 41 10.19 15.28 11.77
C LEU A 41 8.97 15.06 10.86
N GLY A 42 9.19 15.13 9.55
CA GLY A 42 8.11 14.99 8.58
C GLY A 42 7.18 16.18 8.48
N GLU A 43 7.45 17.27 9.19
CA GLU A 43 6.66 18.49 9.09
C GLU A 43 6.81 19.12 7.71
N LEU A 44 5.68 19.58 7.16
CA LEU A 44 5.63 20.31 5.90
C LEU A 44 5.67 21.81 6.18
N LEU A 45 6.52 22.53 5.46
CA LEU A 45 6.72 23.96 5.61
C LEU A 45 6.61 24.66 4.25
N VAL A 46 6.20 25.92 4.26
CA VAL A 46 6.11 26.74 3.04
C VAL A 46 7.03 27.94 3.16
N GLY A 47 8.07 27.97 2.33
CA GLY A 47 8.92 29.14 2.13
C GLY A 47 8.28 30.10 1.14
N VAL A 48 8.01 31.33 1.57
CA VAL A 48 7.41 32.39 0.74
C VAL A 48 8.50 33.26 0.18
N ASP A 49 8.71 33.21 -1.11
CA ASP A 49 9.63 34.08 -1.84
C ASP A 49 8.87 35.30 -2.38
N GLU A 50 8.93 36.39 -1.63
CA GLU A 50 8.22 37.62 -1.96
C GLU A 50 8.73 38.27 -3.24
N ALA A 51 10.02 38.07 -3.59
CA ALA A 51 10.62 38.65 -4.79
C ALA A 51 10.09 38.02 -6.08
N THR A 52 9.78 36.70 -6.06
CA THR A 52 9.31 35.97 -7.24
C THR A 52 7.84 35.58 -7.17
N GLY A 53 7.19 35.78 -6.02
CA GLY A 53 5.82 35.32 -5.75
C GLY A 53 5.69 33.79 -5.69
N ARG A 54 6.79 33.07 -5.60
CA ARG A 54 6.80 31.60 -5.53
C ARG A 54 6.62 31.13 -4.10
N ARG A 55 5.97 29.98 -3.94
CA ARG A 55 5.82 29.27 -2.67
C ARG A 55 6.55 27.94 -2.77
N TYR A 56 7.59 27.77 -1.98
CA TYR A 56 8.42 26.55 -1.97
C TYR A 56 7.93 25.62 -0.88
N LEU A 57 7.69 24.37 -1.23
CA LEU A 57 7.29 23.33 -0.28
C LEU A 57 8.54 22.60 0.22
N PHE A 58 8.65 22.49 1.53
CA PHE A 58 9.74 21.81 2.21
C PHE A 58 9.19 20.73 3.15
N ARG A 59 10.01 19.71 3.41
CA ARG A 59 9.78 18.72 4.46
C ARG A 59 10.96 18.76 5.42
N VAL A 60 10.69 18.79 6.71
CA VAL A 60 11.69 18.64 7.76
C VAL A 60 12.16 17.18 7.79
N VAL A 61 13.47 17.00 7.62
CA VAL A 61 14.10 15.66 7.59
C VAL A 61 15.00 15.40 8.79
N ASP A 62 15.41 16.46 9.47
CA ASP A 62 16.15 16.41 10.74
C ASP A 62 15.95 17.69 11.54
N VAL A 63 16.07 17.59 12.86
CA VAL A 63 15.97 18.72 13.80
C VAL A 63 17.14 18.68 14.76
N SER A 64 17.83 19.81 14.89
CA SER A 64 18.99 19.97 15.74
C SER A 64 18.96 21.27 16.51
N TYR A 65 19.83 21.38 17.51
CA TYR A 65 20.08 22.67 18.18
C TYR A 65 21.19 23.43 17.46
N GLY A 66 20.93 24.70 17.18
CA GLY A 66 21.94 25.65 16.76
C GLY A 66 22.33 26.59 17.90
N THR A 67 23.54 27.14 17.86
CA THR A 67 24.01 28.13 18.79
C THR A 67 24.72 29.27 18.07
N GLU A 68 24.59 30.50 18.57
CA GLU A 68 25.36 31.63 18.09
C GLU A 68 26.80 31.63 18.64
N HIS A 69 27.07 30.83 19.66
CA HIS A 69 28.41 30.65 20.22
C HIS A 69 29.27 29.69 19.36
N ARG A 70 30.46 30.15 19.01
CA ARG A 70 31.41 29.40 18.17
C ARG A 70 32.42 28.57 18.97
N GLU A 71 32.41 28.62 20.30
CA GLU A 71 33.36 27.88 21.13
C GLU A 71 32.97 26.41 21.21
N PRO A 72 33.87 25.46 20.84
CA PRO A 72 33.62 24.04 21.01
C PRO A 72 33.34 23.67 22.48
N GLY A 73 32.34 22.83 22.73
CA GLY A 73 31.98 22.39 24.08
C GLY A 73 31.26 23.44 24.93
N TRP A 74 30.77 24.54 24.32
CA TRP A 74 30.03 25.56 25.04
C TRP A 74 28.71 25.00 25.63
N ALA A 75 27.95 24.24 24.87
CA ALA A 75 26.68 23.69 25.31
C ALA A 75 26.87 22.70 26.47
N GLU A 76 27.90 21.85 26.41
CA GLU A 76 28.23 20.89 27.47
C GLU A 76 28.64 21.61 28.76
N ARG A 77 29.44 22.72 28.66
CA ARG A 77 29.82 23.49 29.84
C ARG A 77 28.60 24.17 30.48
N VAL A 78 27.72 24.76 29.67
CA VAL A 78 26.48 25.38 30.18
C VAL A 78 25.61 24.37 30.88
N ALA A 79 25.40 23.20 30.27
CA ALA A 79 24.62 22.11 30.88
C ALA A 79 25.25 21.65 32.21
N GLY A 80 26.59 21.55 32.28
CA GLY A 80 27.30 21.19 33.52
C GLY A 80 27.15 22.25 34.61
N THR A 81 27.20 23.54 34.26
CA THR A 81 26.97 24.65 35.22
C THR A 81 25.55 24.61 35.77
N LEU A 82 24.54 24.44 34.93
CA LEU A 82 23.15 24.36 35.34
C LEU A 82 22.88 23.17 36.28
N LEU A 83 23.45 22.01 36.00
CA LEU A 83 23.36 20.83 36.87
C LEU A 83 23.98 21.09 38.26
N ALA A 84 25.10 21.83 38.30
CA ALA A 84 25.74 22.20 39.56
C ALA A 84 24.92 23.22 40.36
N ASP A 85 24.26 24.14 39.70
CA ASP A 85 23.38 25.15 40.34
C ASP A 85 22.10 24.49 40.86
N ASP A 86 21.48 23.60 40.10
CA ASP A 86 20.33 22.77 40.54
C ASP A 86 20.66 21.96 41.80
N ALA A 87 21.85 21.35 41.84
CA ALA A 87 22.32 20.57 43.01
C ALA A 87 22.54 21.45 44.25
N ARG A 88 22.75 22.75 44.12
CA ARG A 88 22.90 23.73 45.22
C ARG A 88 21.60 24.39 45.63
N GLY A 89 20.49 24.10 44.89
CA GLY A 89 19.21 24.77 45.08
C GLY A 89 19.23 26.26 44.65
N GLU A 90 20.21 26.65 43.87
CA GLU A 90 20.32 28.01 43.30
C GLU A 90 19.45 28.06 42.01
N SER A 91 18.61 29.09 41.90
CA SER A 91 17.79 29.23 40.69
C SER A 91 18.65 29.74 39.54
N GLY A 92 19.06 28.84 38.65
CA GLY A 92 19.71 29.14 37.37
C GLY A 92 18.81 29.88 36.36
N ALA A 93 17.62 30.33 36.76
CA ALA A 93 16.63 30.93 35.86
C ALA A 93 17.18 32.11 35.04
N HIS A 94 18.05 32.92 35.59
CA HIS A 94 18.67 34.06 34.86
C HIS A 94 19.63 33.57 33.78
N ILE A 95 20.45 32.55 34.08
CA ILE A 95 21.39 31.95 33.14
C ILE A 95 20.61 31.23 32.02
N LEU A 96 19.56 30.50 32.35
CA LEU A 96 18.67 29.84 31.39
C LEU A 96 18.05 30.85 30.42
N HIS A 97 17.57 32.01 30.92
CA HIS A 97 16.97 33.04 30.07
C HIS A 97 17.98 33.67 29.10
N GLU A 98 19.20 33.98 29.55
CA GLU A 98 20.26 34.50 28.68
C GLU A 98 20.78 33.44 27.69
N GLN A 99 20.86 32.20 28.09
CA GLN A 99 21.29 31.11 27.24
C GLN A 99 20.20 30.70 26.19
N ALA A 100 18.92 30.73 26.56
CA ALA A 100 17.81 30.51 25.65
C ALA A 100 17.80 31.50 24.47
N LYS A 101 18.27 32.74 24.68
CA LYS A 101 18.42 33.73 23.60
C LYS A 101 19.53 33.39 22.61
N ARG A 102 20.48 32.51 22.98
CA ARG A 102 21.67 32.17 22.17
C ARG A 102 21.57 30.79 21.53
N THR A 103 20.57 29.99 21.90
CA THR A 103 20.26 28.73 21.28
C THR A 103 19.00 28.87 20.43
N TYR A 104 18.92 28.08 19.39
CA TYR A 104 17.75 28.04 18.51
C TYR A 104 17.57 26.64 17.97
N ARG A 105 16.36 26.31 17.54
CA ARG A 105 16.08 25.09 16.81
C ARG A 105 16.35 25.30 15.33
N LEU A 106 17.03 24.32 14.75
CA LEU A 106 17.42 24.30 13.35
C LEU A 106 16.84 23.05 12.70
N ALA A 107 16.00 23.23 11.69
CA ALA A 107 15.54 22.11 10.87
C ALA A 107 16.36 22.00 9.61
N GLU A 108 16.79 20.79 9.27
CA GLU A 108 17.21 20.42 7.94
C GLU A 108 15.98 20.09 7.12
N CYS A 109 15.84 20.76 5.96
CA CYS A 109 14.65 20.66 5.14
C CYS A 109 15.00 20.17 3.74
N ARG A 110 14.19 19.23 3.24
CA ARG A 110 14.23 18.80 1.84
C ARG A 110 13.21 19.59 1.03
N CYS A 111 13.67 20.23 -0.06
CA CYS A 111 12.77 20.91 -0.98
C CYS A 111 11.99 19.88 -1.81
N LEU A 112 10.68 19.88 -1.69
CA LEU A 112 9.77 19.00 -2.45
C LEU A 112 9.46 19.58 -3.84
N GLY A 113 9.48 20.90 -3.96
CA GLY A 113 9.18 21.64 -5.17
C GLY A 113 8.67 23.05 -4.87
N TYR A 114 8.16 23.72 -5.88
CA TYR A 114 7.58 25.03 -5.72
C TYR A 114 6.33 25.26 -6.57
N LEU A 115 5.46 26.10 -6.06
CA LEU A 115 4.29 26.62 -6.75
C LEU A 115 4.69 27.91 -7.46
N ALA A 116 4.64 27.91 -8.79
CA ALA A 116 4.89 29.09 -9.60
C ALA A 116 3.57 29.82 -9.88
N PRO A 117 3.55 31.17 -9.81
CA PRO A 117 2.40 31.92 -10.28
C PRO A 117 2.15 31.63 -11.77
N PRO A 118 0.90 31.77 -12.26
CA PRO A 118 0.59 31.54 -13.67
C PRO A 118 1.36 32.55 -14.54
N THR A 119 1.99 32.04 -15.61
CA THR A 119 2.77 32.84 -16.55
C THR A 119 1.89 33.60 -17.55
N THR A 120 0.63 33.22 -17.68
CA THR A 120 -0.33 33.84 -18.60
C THR A 120 -1.34 34.67 -17.81
N PRO A 121 -1.54 35.97 -18.12
CA PRO A 121 -2.58 36.77 -17.50
C PRO A 121 -3.97 36.11 -17.66
N GLY A 122 -4.69 35.92 -16.56
CA GLY A 122 -6.00 35.26 -16.55
C GLY A 122 -5.99 33.73 -16.31
N ALA A 123 -4.86 33.08 -16.25
CA ALA A 123 -4.78 31.67 -15.85
C ALA A 123 -4.93 31.55 -14.33
N ALA A 124 -6.00 30.91 -13.88
CA ALA A 124 -6.40 30.85 -12.46
C ALA A 124 -5.59 29.84 -11.60
N ARG A 125 -4.50 29.22 -12.09
CA ARG A 125 -3.86 28.10 -11.37
C ARG A 125 -2.35 28.27 -11.25
N THR A 126 -1.86 28.20 -10.02
CA THR A 126 -0.45 27.93 -9.71
C THR A 126 -0.05 26.55 -10.23
N VAL A 127 1.16 26.45 -10.79
CA VAL A 127 1.69 25.19 -11.33
C VAL A 127 2.78 24.68 -10.40
N PHE A 128 2.63 23.44 -9.93
CA PHE A 128 3.69 22.78 -9.17
C PHE A 128 4.86 22.38 -10.11
N ARG A 129 6.08 22.69 -9.66
CA ARG A 129 7.32 22.34 -10.35
C ARG A 129 8.29 21.67 -9.40
N LYS A 130 9.00 20.64 -9.89
CA LYS A 130 10.09 20.00 -9.14
C LYS A 130 11.20 21.00 -8.82
N PRO A 131 12.02 20.79 -7.77
CA PRO A 131 13.06 21.71 -7.36
C PRO A 131 14.08 21.95 -8.48
N LYS A 132 14.16 23.16 -9.00
CA LYS A 132 15.15 23.60 -10.02
C LYS A 132 15.67 25.00 -9.76
N SER A 133 15.21 25.63 -8.68
CA SER A 133 15.56 27.00 -8.30
C SER A 133 15.59 27.10 -6.79
N LEU A 134 16.35 28.04 -6.28
CA LEU A 134 16.40 28.41 -4.86
C LEU A 134 15.41 29.53 -4.58
N PRO A 135 14.77 29.54 -3.40
CA PRO A 135 14.10 30.74 -2.90
C PRO A 135 15.12 31.82 -2.59
N THR A 136 14.67 33.06 -2.55
CA THR A 136 15.50 34.17 -2.06
C THR A 136 15.99 33.88 -0.64
N GLN A 137 17.26 34.18 -0.38
CA GLN A 137 17.87 33.97 0.94
C GLN A 137 17.05 34.70 2.03
N PHE A 138 16.84 34.03 3.15
CA PHE A 138 16.03 34.51 4.28
C PHE A 138 14.52 34.65 3.99
N SER A 139 14.02 33.96 2.97
CA SER A 139 12.57 33.84 2.73
C SER A 139 11.82 33.43 4.00
N ARG A 140 10.66 34.03 4.18
CA ARG A 140 9.78 33.76 5.32
C ARG A 140 9.18 32.36 5.23
N VAL A 141 9.15 31.67 6.35
CA VAL A 141 8.53 30.34 6.46
C VAL A 141 7.20 30.43 7.19
N VAL A 142 6.20 29.78 6.66
CA VAL A 142 4.84 29.71 7.21
C VAL A 142 4.34 28.26 7.23
N SER A 143 3.32 27.99 8.05
CA SER A 143 2.61 26.70 8.00
C SER A 143 1.90 26.53 6.67
N PRO A 144 1.81 25.30 6.15
CA PRO A 144 1.09 25.00 4.92
C PRO A 144 -0.42 25.17 5.09
N THR A 145 -1.10 25.50 4.00
CA THR A 145 -2.55 25.56 3.91
C THR A 145 -3.05 24.51 2.91
N PRO A 146 -4.34 24.12 2.94
CA PRO A 146 -4.90 23.19 1.95
C PRO A 146 -4.66 23.63 0.49
N GLU A 147 -4.67 24.94 0.23
CA GLU A 147 -4.46 25.51 -1.10
C GLU A 147 -3.05 25.22 -1.64
N ASP A 148 -2.05 25.12 -0.75
CA ASP A 148 -0.69 24.77 -1.14
C ASP A 148 -0.59 23.36 -1.75
N PHE A 149 -1.58 22.50 -1.49
CA PHE A 149 -1.66 21.13 -2.00
C PHE A 149 -2.74 20.91 -3.05
N ALA A 150 -3.45 21.96 -3.48
CA ALA A 150 -4.53 21.85 -4.47
C ALA A 150 -4.08 21.17 -5.79
N PHE A 151 -2.78 21.25 -6.14
CA PHE A 151 -2.22 20.55 -7.31
C PHE A 151 -2.21 19.02 -7.17
N LEU A 152 -2.28 18.50 -5.94
CA LEU A 152 -2.37 17.06 -5.67
C LEU A 152 -3.80 16.52 -5.78
N ALA A 153 -4.84 17.35 -5.64
CA ALA A 153 -6.23 16.88 -5.50
C ALA A 153 -6.66 15.92 -6.61
N LYS A 154 -6.30 16.22 -7.88
CA LYS A 154 -6.60 15.32 -9.01
C LYS A 154 -5.75 14.04 -9.04
N ARG A 155 -4.63 14.02 -8.31
CA ARG A 155 -3.66 12.93 -8.28
C ARG A 155 -3.92 11.95 -7.14
N MET A 156 -4.68 12.39 -6.11
CA MET A 156 -5.05 11.56 -4.97
C MET A 156 -6.19 10.58 -5.31
N GLY A 157 -6.81 10.73 -6.47
CA GLY A 157 -7.79 9.80 -6.99
C GLY A 157 -9.09 9.68 -6.18
N ASP A 158 -9.74 8.54 -6.30
CA ASP A 158 -11.11 8.28 -5.86
C ASP A 158 -11.23 7.19 -4.78
N LEU A 159 -10.10 6.66 -4.31
CA LEU A 159 -10.04 5.81 -3.12
C LEU A 159 -9.40 6.60 -1.97
N PRO A 160 -10.21 7.21 -1.10
CA PRO A 160 -9.71 8.00 0.03
C PRO A 160 -9.04 7.09 1.06
N VAL A 161 -7.95 7.57 1.65
CA VAL A 161 -7.15 6.83 2.64
C VAL A 161 -7.06 7.58 3.96
N GLY A 162 -6.90 8.90 3.92
CA GLY A 162 -6.68 9.71 5.11
C GLY A 162 -6.59 11.19 4.81
N HIS A 163 -6.05 11.94 5.76
CA HIS A 163 -5.73 13.36 5.60
C HIS A 163 -4.22 13.58 5.53
N LEU A 164 -3.82 14.70 4.89
CA LEU A 164 -2.43 15.10 4.83
C LEU A 164 -1.90 15.42 6.23
N ARG A 165 -0.78 14.80 6.59
CA ARG A 165 -0.08 15.03 7.86
C ARG A 165 1.08 16.02 7.67
N SER A 166 1.31 16.84 8.68
CA SER A 166 2.44 17.76 8.78
C SER A 166 3.00 17.73 10.20
N GLY A 167 4.09 17.00 10.43
CA GLY A 167 4.55 16.71 11.79
C GLY A 167 3.48 16.02 12.61
N GLU A 168 3.07 16.59 13.74
CA GLU A 168 1.99 16.12 14.60
C GLU A 168 0.61 16.70 14.23
N THR A 169 0.53 17.57 13.22
CA THR A 169 -0.71 18.22 12.82
C THR A 169 -1.30 17.61 11.56
N VAL A 170 -2.59 17.81 11.37
CA VAL A 170 -3.34 17.39 10.17
C VAL A 170 -3.73 18.63 9.38
N VAL A 171 -3.44 18.61 8.09
CA VAL A 171 -3.92 19.62 7.13
C VAL A 171 -5.24 19.13 6.55
N ASP A 172 -6.24 19.98 6.46
CA ASP A 172 -7.54 19.64 5.87
C ASP A 172 -7.44 19.46 4.35
N PHE A 173 -6.72 18.41 3.97
CA PHE A 173 -6.53 17.99 2.58
C PHE A 173 -6.61 16.46 2.51
N GLN A 174 -7.54 15.94 1.71
CA GLN A 174 -7.76 14.51 1.59
C GLN A 174 -6.66 13.84 0.77
N VAL A 175 -6.06 12.80 1.34
CA VAL A 175 -5.10 11.91 0.68
C VAL A 175 -5.79 10.61 0.29
N GLY A 176 -5.49 10.13 -0.91
CA GLY A 176 -6.01 8.87 -1.43
C GLY A 176 -5.13 8.33 -2.54
N ILE A 177 -5.64 7.34 -3.25
CA ILE A 177 -5.01 6.79 -4.46
C ILE A 177 -6.04 6.67 -5.57
N PRO A 178 -5.63 6.77 -6.85
CA PRO A 178 -6.51 6.43 -7.95
C PRO A 178 -6.88 4.94 -7.90
N GLY A 179 -8.14 4.60 -8.10
CA GLY A 179 -8.57 3.19 -8.08
C GLY A 179 -7.87 2.31 -9.14
N ARG A 180 -7.41 2.91 -10.26
CA ARG A 180 -6.55 2.22 -11.23
C ARG A 180 -5.22 1.73 -10.63
N SER A 181 -4.76 2.30 -9.52
CA SER A 181 -3.55 1.85 -8.82
C SER A 181 -3.67 0.42 -8.29
N LEU A 182 -4.90 -0.11 -8.14
CA LEU A 182 -5.15 -1.50 -7.80
C LEU A 182 -4.50 -2.47 -8.80
N ALA A 183 -4.52 -2.15 -10.11
CA ALA A 183 -3.85 -2.97 -11.13
C ALA A 183 -2.32 -2.75 -11.19
N SER A 184 -1.81 -1.69 -10.55
CA SER A 184 -0.39 -1.31 -10.63
C SER A 184 0.42 -1.74 -9.40
N HIS A 185 -0.09 -2.67 -8.66
CA HIS A 185 0.42 -3.29 -7.45
C HIS A 185 0.65 -2.32 -6.30
N ILE A 186 0.17 -2.70 -5.14
CA ILE A 186 0.20 -1.90 -3.91
C ILE A 186 0.90 -2.70 -2.81
N GLY A 187 1.86 -2.08 -2.11
CA GLY A 187 2.47 -2.63 -0.91
C GLY A 187 2.04 -1.88 0.34
N ILE A 188 1.65 -2.59 1.38
CA ILE A 188 1.40 -2.07 2.73
C ILE A 188 2.45 -2.66 3.66
N PHE A 189 3.34 -1.82 4.14
CA PHE A 189 4.51 -2.21 4.91
C PHE A 189 4.50 -1.56 6.29
N ALA A 190 4.52 -2.36 7.34
CA ALA A 190 4.51 -1.86 8.71
C ALA A 190 4.91 -2.92 9.72
N THR A 191 5.49 -2.53 10.83
CA THR A 191 5.57 -3.40 12.00
C THR A 191 4.19 -3.67 12.62
N THR A 192 4.12 -4.65 13.51
CA THR A 192 2.87 -4.98 14.24
C THR A 192 2.34 -3.76 15.00
N GLY A 193 1.03 -3.57 15.01
CA GLY A 193 0.37 -2.49 15.76
C GLY A 193 0.34 -1.13 15.07
N MET A 194 0.99 -0.95 13.90
CA MET A 194 1.04 0.33 13.18
C MET A 194 -0.21 0.64 12.33
N GLY A 195 -1.20 -0.27 12.28
CA GLY A 195 -2.47 -0.01 11.60
C GLY A 195 -2.62 -0.60 10.19
N LYS A 196 -1.85 -1.65 9.82
CA LYS A 196 -1.98 -2.35 8.53
C LYS A 196 -3.40 -2.81 8.24
N SER A 197 -4.01 -3.55 9.18
CA SER A 197 -5.37 -4.09 9.02
C SER A 197 -6.41 -2.97 8.89
N ASN A 198 -6.24 -1.87 9.64
CA ASN A 198 -7.10 -0.69 9.49
C ASN A 198 -6.99 -0.08 8.08
N LEU A 199 -5.76 0.09 7.56
CA LEU A 199 -5.55 0.63 6.21
C LEU A 199 -6.16 -0.28 5.15
N LEU A 200 -5.99 -1.61 5.26
CA LEU A 200 -6.62 -2.56 4.33
C LEU A 200 -8.15 -2.45 4.39
N GLN A 201 -8.74 -2.33 5.60
CA GLN A 201 -10.17 -2.13 5.76
C GLN A 201 -10.66 -0.80 5.15
N VAL A 202 -9.88 0.28 5.29
CA VAL A 202 -10.18 1.59 4.65
C VAL A 202 -10.16 1.46 3.12
N LEU A 203 -9.19 0.74 2.55
CA LEU A 203 -9.15 0.48 1.10
C LEU A 203 -10.35 -0.38 0.66
N CYS A 204 -10.71 -1.41 1.43
CA CYS A 204 -11.93 -2.19 1.19
C CYS A 204 -13.19 -1.31 1.20
N ALA A 205 -13.31 -0.39 2.16
CA ALA A 205 -14.42 0.56 2.22
C ALA A 205 -14.48 1.45 0.98
N GLY A 206 -13.33 1.94 0.53
CA GLY A 206 -13.21 2.71 -0.71
C GLY A 206 -13.71 1.93 -1.92
N VAL A 207 -13.30 0.66 -2.05
CA VAL A 207 -13.74 -0.23 -3.14
C VAL A 207 -15.24 -0.52 -3.04
N MET A 208 -15.77 -0.84 -1.85
CA MET A 208 -17.20 -1.03 -1.66
C MET A 208 -18.02 0.20 -2.07
N SER A 209 -17.54 1.39 -1.71
CA SER A 209 -18.20 2.67 -2.03
C SER A 209 -18.02 3.10 -3.49
N ALA A 210 -17.13 2.45 -4.25
CA ALA A 210 -16.90 2.74 -5.65
C ALA A 210 -17.98 2.20 -6.59
N ASN A 211 -18.96 1.46 -6.06
CA ASN A 211 -20.14 1.00 -6.78
C ASN A 211 -19.84 0.22 -8.08
N GLY A 212 -19.11 -0.86 -7.96
CA GLY A 212 -18.82 -1.79 -9.07
C GLY A 212 -17.63 -1.39 -9.97
N ARG A 213 -16.98 -0.24 -9.74
CA ARG A 213 -15.84 0.18 -10.56
C ARG A 213 -14.57 -0.63 -10.31
N TYR A 214 -14.41 -1.17 -9.13
CA TYR A 214 -13.22 -1.89 -8.67
C TYR A 214 -13.62 -3.16 -7.94
N GLY A 215 -12.85 -4.22 -8.13
CA GLY A 215 -12.98 -5.46 -7.37
C GLY A 215 -11.76 -5.67 -6.47
N LEU A 216 -11.95 -6.33 -5.35
CA LEU A 216 -10.87 -6.67 -4.43
C LEU A 216 -11.11 -8.07 -3.86
N LEU A 217 -10.20 -8.99 -4.16
CA LEU A 217 -10.14 -10.30 -3.53
C LEU A 217 -9.19 -10.20 -2.32
N VAL A 218 -9.68 -10.45 -1.13
CA VAL A 218 -8.87 -10.43 0.11
C VAL A 218 -8.70 -11.84 0.63
N ILE A 219 -7.46 -12.32 0.70
CA ILE A 219 -7.11 -13.58 1.37
C ILE A 219 -6.71 -13.27 2.80
N ASP A 220 -7.54 -13.70 3.75
CA ASP A 220 -7.43 -13.37 5.18
C ASP A 220 -7.02 -14.61 5.99
N PRO A 221 -5.71 -14.78 6.29
CA PRO A 221 -5.22 -15.92 7.07
C PRO A 221 -5.49 -15.80 8.58
N HIS A 222 -5.95 -14.63 9.04
CA HIS A 222 -6.19 -14.39 10.46
C HIS A 222 -7.69 -14.33 10.81
N GLY A 223 -8.58 -14.14 9.84
CA GLY A 223 -10.04 -14.05 10.03
C GLY A 223 -10.48 -12.77 10.73
N GLU A 224 -9.65 -11.70 10.70
CA GLU A 224 -9.91 -10.48 11.47
C GLU A 224 -10.77 -9.44 10.72
N HIS A 225 -10.89 -9.54 9.39
CA HIS A 225 -11.57 -8.52 8.59
C HIS A 225 -13.09 -8.69 8.52
N ARG A 226 -13.60 -9.91 8.65
CA ARG A 226 -15.02 -10.23 8.44
C ARG A 226 -15.96 -9.36 9.27
N THR A 227 -15.72 -9.26 10.57
CA THR A 227 -16.60 -8.52 11.49
C THR A 227 -16.53 -7.02 11.23
N ALA A 228 -15.34 -6.48 10.93
CA ALA A 228 -15.16 -5.08 10.63
C ALA A 228 -15.85 -4.70 9.31
N LEU A 229 -15.51 -5.39 8.22
CA LEU A 229 -16.05 -5.10 6.88
C LEU A 229 -17.58 -5.29 6.82
N GLY A 230 -18.14 -6.24 7.58
CA GLY A 230 -19.59 -6.45 7.66
C GLY A 230 -20.39 -5.28 8.26
N ARG A 231 -19.73 -4.34 8.96
CA ARG A 231 -20.36 -3.13 9.51
C ARG A 231 -20.50 -1.99 8.49
N HIS A 232 -19.84 -2.10 7.33
CA HIS A 232 -19.91 -1.07 6.31
C HIS A 232 -21.35 -0.92 5.76
N PRO A 233 -21.88 0.30 5.58
CA PRO A 233 -23.26 0.52 5.08
C PRO A 233 -23.56 -0.16 3.74
N TRP A 234 -22.55 -0.40 2.92
CA TRP A 234 -22.67 -1.06 1.61
C TRP A 234 -22.35 -2.56 1.63
N ALA A 235 -22.05 -3.14 2.80
CA ALA A 235 -21.62 -4.54 2.90
C ALA A 235 -22.63 -5.52 2.28
N ALA A 236 -23.94 -5.32 2.49
CA ALA A 236 -24.96 -6.20 1.93
C ALA A 236 -24.90 -6.30 0.40
N GLN A 237 -24.52 -5.23 -0.30
CA GLN A 237 -24.44 -5.16 -1.76
C GLN A 237 -23.02 -5.48 -2.29
N ALA A 238 -22.00 -4.95 -1.64
CA ALA A 238 -20.64 -4.87 -2.15
C ALA A 238 -19.62 -5.80 -1.46
N LEU A 239 -20.02 -6.56 -0.42
CA LEU A 239 -19.16 -7.52 0.26
C LEU A 239 -19.70 -8.95 0.09
N ARG A 240 -18.80 -9.88 -0.21
CA ARG A 240 -19.06 -11.32 -0.13
C ARG A 240 -17.98 -11.98 0.70
N THR A 241 -18.38 -12.90 1.58
CA THR A 241 -17.46 -13.57 2.50
C THR A 241 -17.56 -15.07 2.32
N TYR A 242 -16.41 -15.71 2.21
CA TYR A 242 -16.24 -17.16 2.14
C TYR A 242 -15.35 -17.63 3.27
N SER A 243 -15.65 -18.78 3.85
CA SER A 243 -14.80 -19.42 4.88
C SER A 243 -14.92 -20.94 4.79
N ASP A 244 -13.85 -21.64 5.14
CA ASP A 244 -13.84 -23.10 5.35
C ASP A 244 -14.68 -23.50 6.57
N ARG A 245 -14.92 -22.55 7.48
CA ARG A 245 -15.74 -22.72 8.68
C ARG A 245 -17.18 -22.23 8.47
N ARG A 246 -18.09 -22.84 9.18
CA ARG A 246 -19.50 -22.39 9.22
C ARG A 246 -19.63 -21.17 10.10
N LEU A 247 -19.60 -19.98 9.53
CA LEU A 247 -19.73 -18.70 10.21
C LEU A 247 -20.99 -17.95 9.75
N PRO A 248 -21.58 -17.09 10.61
CA PRO A 248 -22.73 -16.28 10.20
C PRO A 248 -22.40 -15.37 9.02
N ASN A 249 -23.33 -15.23 8.09
CA ASN A 249 -23.22 -14.38 6.89
C ASN A 249 -22.00 -14.73 5.99
N THR A 250 -21.58 -16.00 5.97
CA THR A 250 -20.49 -16.50 5.13
C THR A 250 -20.98 -17.65 4.27
N SER A 251 -20.49 -17.71 3.04
CA SER A 251 -20.63 -18.86 2.16
C SER A 251 -19.52 -19.87 2.46
N THR A 252 -19.80 -21.16 2.35
CA THR A 252 -18.79 -22.18 2.57
C THR A 252 -17.76 -22.15 1.45
N LEU A 253 -16.48 -22.04 1.79
CA LEU A 253 -15.38 -22.14 0.85
C LEU A 253 -15.21 -23.61 0.43
N ARG A 254 -15.40 -23.89 -0.86
CA ARG A 254 -15.17 -25.19 -1.48
C ARG A 254 -14.53 -25.00 -2.84
N VAL A 255 -13.44 -25.68 -3.08
CA VAL A 255 -12.71 -25.71 -4.36
C VAL A 255 -12.80 -27.11 -4.94
N SER A 256 -13.17 -27.22 -6.21
CA SER A 256 -13.19 -28.51 -6.88
C SER A 256 -11.79 -28.99 -7.23
N LEU A 257 -11.51 -30.27 -6.96
CA LEU A 257 -10.28 -30.92 -7.43
C LEU A 257 -10.09 -30.83 -8.95
N ALA A 258 -11.18 -30.79 -9.71
CA ALA A 258 -11.15 -30.68 -11.16
C ALA A 258 -10.65 -29.30 -11.66
N GLU A 259 -10.70 -28.28 -10.82
CA GLU A 259 -10.28 -26.91 -11.15
C GLU A 259 -8.82 -26.61 -10.74
N LEU A 260 -8.21 -27.47 -9.91
CA LEU A 260 -6.82 -27.30 -9.49
C LEU A 260 -5.86 -27.69 -10.63
N SER A 261 -4.89 -26.84 -10.90
CA SER A 261 -3.81 -27.09 -11.86
C SER A 261 -2.55 -27.61 -11.16
N VAL A 262 -1.62 -28.14 -11.94
CA VAL A 262 -0.27 -28.48 -11.45
C VAL A 262 0.44 -27.27 -10.88
N ASP A 263 0.27 -26.08 -11.48
CA ASP A 263 0.90 -24.84 -11.01
C ASP A 263 0.40 -24.41 -9.62
N ASP A 264 -0.89 -24.63 -9.31
CA ASP A 264 -1.43 -24.37 -7.96
C ASP A 264 -0.73 -25.25 -6.92
N LEU A 265 -0.50 -26.51 -7.26
CA LEU A 265 0.18 -27.47 -6.39
C LEU A 265 1.67 -27.14 -6.24
N ARG A 266 2.34 -26.72 -7.31
CA ARG A 266 3.75 -26.31 -7.28
C ARG A 266 3.95 -25.02 -6.47
N THR A 267 3.00 -24.11 -6.52
CA THR A 267 3.04 -22.89 -5.69
C THR A 267 2.89 -23.20 -4.20
N ALA A 268 2.02 -24.15 -3.85
CA ALA A 268 1.70 -24.45 -2.45
C ALA A 268 2.67 -25.43 -1.80
N TYR A 269 3.18 -26.40 -2.55
CA TYR A 269 3.98 -27.51 -2.02
C TYR A 269 5.37 -27.51 -2.65
N GLU A 270 6.39 -27.91 -1.86
CA GLU A 270 7.72 -28.17 -2.39
C GLU A 270 7.76 -29.56 -3.04
N TRP A 271 8.17 -29.59 -4.30
CA TRP A 271 8.31 -30.80 -5.10
C TRP A 271 9.77 -30.99 -5.55
N SER A 272 10.26 -32.22 -5.56
CA SER A 272 11.52 -32.50 -6.22
C SER A 272 11.29 -32.56 -7.75
N ARG A 273 12.32 -32.29 -8.54
CA ARG A 273 12.23 -32.31 -10.01
C ARG A 273 11.57 -33.58 -10.58
N PRO A 274 11.89 -34.83 -10.12
CA PRO A 274 11.16 -36.01 -10.60
C PRO A 274 9.68 -36.03 -10.22
N GLN A 275 9.30 -35.38 -9.09
CA GLN A 275 7.89 -35.29 -8.69
C GLN A 275 7.14 -34.26 -9.54
N GLU A 276 7.79 -33.15 -9.91
CA GLU A 276 7.21 -32.15 -10.83
C GLU A 276 6.97 -32.75 -12.22
N GLU A 277 7.96 -33.47 -12.75
CA GLU A 277 7.83 -34.19 -14.02
C GLU A 277 6.65 -35.20 -13.94
N ALA A 278 6.51 -35.88 -12.80
CA ALA A 278 5.40 -36.81 -12.57
C ALA A 278 4.03 -36.09 -12.53
N LEU A 279 3.92 -34.91 -11.91
CA LEU A 279 2.69 -34.11 -11.90
C LEU A 279 2.23 -33.77 -13.32
N HIS A 280 3.16 -33.28 -14.16
CA HIS A 280 2.85 -32.95 -15.57
C HIS A 280 2.50 -34.16 -16.41
N GLU A 281 3.15 -35.32 -16.22
CA GLU A 281 2.79 -36.52 -16.92
C GLU A 281 1.41 -37.04 -16.49
N LEU A 282 1.08 -36.98 -15.20
CA LEU A 282 -0.26 -37.31 -14.68
C LEU A 282 -1.34 -36.40 -15.26
N GLU A 283 -1.12 -35.07 -15.22
CA GLU A 283 -2.06 -34.12 -15.80
C GLU A 283 -2.29 -34.39 -17.29
N ARG A 284 -1.23 -34.60 -18.06
CA ARG A 284 -1.31 -34.90 -19.50
C ARG A 284 -2.07 -36.21 -19.75
N HIS A 285 -1.76 -37.24 -19.00
CA HIS A 285 -2.38 -38.59 -19.15
C HIS A 285 -3.89 -38.52 -18.93
N TYR A 286 -4.33 -37.99 -17.79
CA TYR A 286 -5.76 -37.94 -17.46
C TYR A 286 -6.52 -36.89 -18.28
N SER A 287 -5.93 -35.74 -18.59
CA SER A 287 -6.56 -34.69 -19.41
C SER A 287 -6.83 -35.18 -20.83
N SER A 288 -5.98 -36.05 -21.39
CA SER A 288 -6.21 -36.67 -22.72
C SER A 288 -7.46 -37.54 -22.73
N ALA A 289 -7.86 -38.06 -21.57
CA ALA A 289 -9.10 -38.85 -21.38
C ALA A 289 -10.29 -37.97 -20.91
N GLY A 290 -10.12 -36.65 -20.78
CA GLY A 290 -11.15 -35.72 -20.29
C GLY A 290 -11.46 -35.88 -18.79
N LEU A 291 -10.52 -36.41 -18.02
CA LEU A 291 -10.68 -36.69 -16.59
C LEU A 291 -9.96 -35.67 -15.73
N ALA A 292 -10.51 -35.42 -14.55
CA ALA A 292 -9.88 -34.59 -13.53
C ALA A 292 -8.74 -35.37 -12.85
N TRP A 293 -7.52 -35.18 -13.33
CA TRP A 293 -6.35 -36.00 -13.02
C TRP A 293 -6.11 -36.19 -11.51
N LEU A 294 -6.23 -35.16 -10.70
CA LEU A 294 -5.94 -35.22 -9.27
C LEU A 294 -6.98 -36.08 -8.54
N ALA A 295 -8.26 -35.97 -8.91
CA ALA A 295 -9.33 -36.75 -8.34
C ALA A 295 -9.20 -38.25 -8.72
N GLU A 296 -8.94 -38.53 -10.00
CA GLU A 296 -8.80 -39.90 -10.49
C GLU A 296 -7.54 -40.56 -9.92
N PHE A 297 -6.41 -39.86 -9.90
CA PHE A 297 -5.17 -40.40 -9.35
C PHE A 297 -5.28 -40.66 -7.84
N ALA A 298 -5.92 -39.78 -7.07
CA ALA A 298 -6.12 -39.99 -5.64
C ALA A 298 -7.05 -41.15 -5.27
N ARG A 299 -7.95 -41.56 -6.18
CA ARG A 299 -8.87 -42.69 -5.98
C ARG A 299 -8.20 -44.06 -6.07
N ILE A 300 -7.00 -44.15 -6.63
CA ILE A 300 -6.30 -45.41 -6.78
C ILE A 300 -5.97 -45.98 -5.39
N GLU A 301 -6.51 -47.12 -5.02
CA GLU A 301 -6.29 -47.74 -3.71
C GLU A 301 -4.93 -48.43 -3.61
N ASP A 302 -4.51 -49.11 -4.65
CA ASP A 302 -3.23 -49.84 -4.71
C ASP A 302 -2.39 -49.45 -5.91
N LEU A 303 -1.40 -48.58 -5.64
CA LEU A 303 -0.42 -48.17 -6.65
C LEU A 303 0.57 -49.27 -7.03
N ALA A 304 0.78 -50.29 -6.19
CA ALA A 304 1.65 -51.43 -6.53
C ALA A 304 1.00 -52.34 -7.60
N GLY A 305 -0.34 -52.35 -7.63
CA GLY A 305 -1.14 -53.00 -8.68
C GLY A 305 -1.46 -52.11 -9.88
N PHE A 306 -1.06 -50.83 -9.86
CA PHE A 306 -1.31 -49.89 -10.93
C PHE A 306 -0.49 -50.25 -12.17
N ARG A 307 -1.18 -50.79 -13.17
CA ARG A 307 -0.58 -51.28 -14.42
C ARG A 307 -0.87 -50.36 -15.61
N ASP A 308 -0.79 -49.06 -15.41
CA ASP A 308 -0.80 -48.18 -16.54
C ASP A 308 0.56 -48.23 -17.23
N VAL A 309 0.60 -48.90 -18.36
CA VAL A 309 1.83 -49.19 -19.11
C VAL A 309 2.46 -47.91 -19.64
N GLU A 310 1.65 -46.91 -20.01
CA GLU A 310 2.16 -45.65 -20.54
C GLU A 310 2.77 -44.78 -19.43
N LEU A 311 2.10 -44.64 -18.29
CA LEU A 311 2.55 -43.82 -17.18
C LEU A 311 3.75 -44.45 -16.46
N SER A 312 3.74 -45.77 -16.23
CA SER A 312 4.84 -46.50 -15.59
C SER A 312 6.11 -46.57 -16.46
N ALA A 313 6.00 -46.40 -17.77
CA ALA A 313 7.15 -46.27 -18.65
C ALA A 313 7.86 -44.91 -18.55
N ARG A 314 7.15 -43.88 -18.08
CA ARG A 314 7.66 -42.49 -18.00
C ARG A 314 8.03 -42.03 -16.61
N VAL A 315 7.37 -42.58 -15.57
CA VAL A 315 7.55 -42.13 -14.17
C VAL A 315 7.83 -43.36 -13.27
N ALA A 316 8.87 -43.22 -12.43
CA ALA A 316 9.23 -44.28 -11.48
C ALA A 316 8.13 -44.49 -10.41
N LEU A 317 7.82 -45.74 -10.07
CA LEU A 317 6.77 -46.11 -9.13
C LEU A 317 6.91 -45.45 -7.75
N ASN A 318 8.13 -45.38 -7.22
CA ASN A 318 8.40 -44.70 -5.94
C ASN A 318 8.08 -43.22 -5.98
N THR A 319 8.33 -42.52 -7.10
CA THR A 319 7.92 -41.15 -7.31
C THR A 319 6.40 -40.99 -7.32
N LEU A 320 5.70 -41.85 -8.07
CA LEU A 320 4.23 -41.92 -8.09
C LEU A 320 3.65 -42.13 -6.69
N GLN A 321 4.25 -43.03 -5.88
CA GLN A 321 3.81 -43.28 -4.51
C GLN A 321 3.90 -42.04 -3.61
N VAL A 322 4.93 -41.19 -3.76
CA VAL A 322 5.05 -39.95 -3.01
C VAL A 322 4.02 -38.93 -3.45
N VAL A 323 3.85 -38.76 -4.77
CA VAL A 323 2.84 -37.85 -5.35
C VAL A 323 1.45 -38.27 -4.92
N HIS A 324 1.13 -39.56 -4.98
CA HIS A 324 -0.16 -40.10 -4.59
C HIS A 324 -0.51 -39.87 -3.12
N ARG A 325 0.43 -40.09 -2.20
CA ARG A 325 0.22 -39.79 -0.77
C ARG A 325 -0.10 -38.31 -0.53
N ARG A 326 0.53 -37.41 -1.29
CA ARG A 326 0.23 -35.95 -1.21
C ARG A 326 -1.14 -35.66 -1.86
N ALA A 327 -1.45 -36.25 -3.01
CA ALA A 327 -2.73 -36.09 -3.67
C ALA A 327 -3.90 -36.50 -2.74
N ARG A 328 -3.80 -37.64 -2.06
CA ARG A 328 -4.80 -38.07 -1.07
C ARG A 328 -4.99 -37.09 0.07
N ARG A 329 -3.88 -36.52 0.61
CA ARG A 329 -3.97 -35.47 1.66
C ARG A 329 -4.69 -34.24 1.16
N ILE A 330 -4.48 -33.83 -0.08
CA ILE A 330 -5.16 -32.68 -0.69
C ILE A 330 -6.66 -32.95 -0.82
N VAL A 331 -7.04 -34.14 -1.23
CA VAL A 331 -8.47 -34.58 -1.34
C VAL A 331 -9.18 -34.50 0.01
N ASP A 332 -8.48 -34.83 1.09
CA ASP A 332 -9.01 -34.81 2.47
C ASP A 332 -9.12 -33.42 3.10
N LEU A 333 -8.65 -32.35 2.42
CA LEU A 333 -8.72 -31.00 2.97
C LEU A 333 -10.17 -30.50 3.09
N PRO A 334 -10.52 -29.80 4.19
CA PRO A 334 -11.89 -29.32 4.43
C PRO A 334 -12.43 -28.40 3.34
N CYS A 335 -11.56 -27.63 2.68
CA CYS A 335 -11.92 -26.70 1.61
C CYS A 335 -11.96 -27.35 0.22
N ILE A 336 -11.61 -28.63 0.07
CA ILE A 336 -11.58 -29.33 -1.21
C ILE A 336 -12.83 -30.21 -1.38
N SER A 337 -13.28 -30.37 -2.63
CA SER A 337 -14.41 -31.20 -2.99
C SER A 337 -14.13 -31.98 -4.29
N THR A 338 -14.57 -33.20 -4.33
CA THR A 338 -14.61 -33.99 -5.57
C THR A 338 -15.81 -33.66 -6.46
N ASP A 339 -16.85 -33.02 -5.89
CA ASP A 339 -18.04 -32.58 -6.63
C ASP A 339 -17.80 -31.16 -7.22
N PRO A 340 -17.74 -31.02 -8.56
CA PRO A 340 -17.57 -29.74 -9.21
C PRO A 340 -18.72 -28.75 -8.95
N ALA A 341 -19.92 -29.23 -8.68
CA ALA A 341 -21.12 -28.42 -8.52
C ALA A 341 -21.08 -27.53 -7.25
N VAL A 342 -20.27 -27.90 -6.26
CA VAL A 342 -20.14 -27.14 -5.01
C VAL A 342 -18.98 -26.15 -5.02
N SER A 343 -18.20 -26.10 -6.10
CA SER A 343 -17.08 -25.18 -6.22
C SER A 343 -17.53 -23.72 -6.23
N VAL A 344 -16.83 -22.89 -5.46
CA VAL A 344 -17.10 -21.45 -5.40
C VAL A 344 -16.22 -20.62 -6.33
N GLY A 345 -15.27 -21.24 -7.03
CA GLY A 345 -14.32 -20.54 -7.90
C GLY A 345 -15.01 -19.63 -8.92
N ARG A 346 -15.99 -20.17 -9.68
CA ARG A 346 -16.75 -19.37 -10.66
C ARG A 346 -17.57 -18.27 -9.99
N ARG A 347 -18.23 -18.56 -8.88
CA ARG A 347 -19.04 -17.58 -8.15
C ARG A 347 -18.20 -16.40 -7.63
N ILE A 348 -17.00 -16.68 -7.09
CA ILE A 348 -16.05 -15.65 -6.67
C ILE A 348 -15.64 -14.76 -7.85
N LEU A 349 -15.39 -15.35 -9.04
CA LEU A 349 -15.10 -14.59 -10.25
C LEU A 349 -16.28 -13.69 -10.66
N ASP A 350 -17.50 -14.22 -10.67
CA ASP A 350 -18.69 -13.44 -11.02
C ASP A 350 -18.89 -12.24 -10.08
N GLU A 351 -18.64 -12.42 -8.78
CA GLU A 351 -18.70 -11.33 -7.80
C GLU A 351 -17.59 -10.28 -7.98
N LEU A 352 -16.39 -10.69 -8.38
CA LEU A 352 -15.31 -9.77 -8.75
C LEU A 352 -15.61 -9.04 -10.06
N LEU A 353 -16.24 -9.69 -11.03
CA LEU A 353 -16.71 -9.07 -12.28
C LEU A 353 -17.82 -8.02 -12.02
N GLU A 354 -18.58 -8.15 -10.93
CA GLU A 354 -19.51 -7.14 -10.46
C GLU A 354 -18.83 -6.00 -9.66
N GLY A 355 -17.51 -6.06 -9.48
CA GLY A 355 -16.73 -5.06 -8.75
C GLY A 355 -16.98 -5.07 -7.25
N LYS A 356 -17.10 -6.24 -6.64
CA LYS A 356 -17.30 -6.41 -5.20
C LYS A 356 -15.97 -6.64 -4.47
N VAL A 357 -16.00 -6.45 -3.16
CA VAL A 357 -14.98 -6.97 -2.24
C VAL A 357 -15.37 -8.41 -1.91
N VAL A 358 -14.46 -9.33 -2.20
CA VAL A 358 -14.61 -10.76 -1.86
C VAL A 358 -13.59 -11.10 -0.79
N LEU A 359 -14.05 -11.37 0.40
CA LEU A 359 -13.22 -11.78 1.54
C LEU A 359 -13.21 -13.30 1.64
N VAL A 360 -12.04 -13.90 1.56
CA VAL A 360 -11.81 -15.33 1.74
C VAL A 360 -11.06 -15.55 3.04
N ASP A 361 -11.79 -15.89 4.08
CA ASP A 361 -11.27 -16.25 5.39
C ASP A 361 -10.73 -17.69 5.34
N VAL A 362 -9.41 -17.81 5.37
CA VAL A 362 -8.67 -19.08 5.35
C VAL A 362 -8.02 -19.40 6.71
N SER A 363 -8.43 -18.70 7.77
CA SER A 363 -7.84 -18.81 9.11
C SER A 363 -8.03 -20.18 9.78
N GLY A 364 -8.87 -21.05 9.24
CA GLY A 364 -9.02 -22.43 9.66
C GLY A 364 -8.10 -23.40 8.94
N LEU A 365 -7.39 -22.95 7.88
CA LEU A 365 -6.49 -23.77 7.08
C LEU A 365 -5.05 -23.69 7.61
N GLY A 366 -4.20 -24.65 7.23
CA GLY A 366 -2.75 -24.55 7.44
C GLY A 366 -2.10 -23.65 6.40
N GLY A 367 -0.84 -23.23 6.65
CA GLY A 367 -0.18 -22.27 5.78
C GLY A 367 0.03 -22.74 4.32
N THR A 368 0.14 -24.05 4.09
CA THR A 368 0.25 -24.61 2.74
C THR A 368 -1.09 -24.58 2.01
N GLU A 369 -2.17 -24.90 2.73
CA GLU A 369 -3.53 -24.89 2.21
C GLU A 369 -4.02 -23.46 1.91
N GLU A 370 -3.63 -22.50 2.74
CA GLU A 370 -3.86 -21.06 2.48
C GLU A 370 -3.24 -20.65 1.14
N VAL A 371 -1.97 -21.04 0.92
CA VAL A 371 -1.26 -20.75 -0.34
C VAL A 371 -1.92 -21.44 -1.52
N LEU A 372 -2.41 -22.67 -1.36
CA LEU A 372 -3.12 -23.41 -2.42
C LEU A 372 -4.40 -22.67 -2.85
N VAL A 373 -5.22 -22.27 -1.88
CA VAL A 373 -6.45 -21.51 -2.16
C VAL A 373 -6.13 -20.15 -2.79
N ALA A 374 -5.14 -19.44 -2.26
CA ALA A 374 -4.72 -18.14 -2.79
C ALA A 374 -4.19 -18.27 -4.23
N SER A 375 -3.38 -19.30 -4.53
CA SER A 375 -2.86 -19.57 -5.88
C SER A 375 -4.00 -19.86 -6.84
N PHE A 376 -4.87 -20.79 -6.49
CA PHE A 376 -6.03 -21.16 -7.29
C PHE A 376 -6.90 -19.95 -7.65
N LEU A 377 -7.31 -19.17 -6.66
CA LEU A 377 -8.17 -18.00 -6.89
C LEU A 377 -7.47 -16.93 -7.71
N THR A 378 -6.19 -16.66 -7.42
CA THR A 378 -5.40 -15.68 -8.18
C THR A 378 -5.24 -16.10 -9.64
N ARG A 379 -4.95 -17.38 -9.90
CA ARG A 379 -4.87 -17.93 -11.25
C ARG A 379 -6.18 -17.77 -12.01
N ARG A 380 -7.31 -18.11 -11.38
CA ARG A 380 -8.64 -17.95 -11.99
C ARG A 380 -8.94 -16.49 -12.35
N VAL A 381 -8.54 -15.55 -11.49
CA VAL A 381 -8.69 -14.11 -11.75
C VAL A 381 -7.86 -13.69 -12.95
N ILE A 382 -6.56 -13.98 -12.99
CA ILE A 382 -5.70 -13.54 -14.11
C ILE A 382 -6.12 -14.20 -15.43
N GLU A 383 -6.54 -15.47 -15.43
CA GLU A 383 -7.03 -16.17 -16.62
C GLU A 383 -8.31 -15.54 -17.19
N GLU A 384 -9.30 -15.19 -16.36
CA GLU A 384 -10.54 -14.55 -16.80
C GLU A 384 -10.27 -13.17 -17.44
N TRP A 385 -9.46 -12.30 -16.78
CA TRP A 385 -9.15 -10.96 -17.30
C TRP A 385 -8.25 -11.04 -18.54
N GLN A 386 -7.28 -11.94 -18.56
CA GLN A 386 -6.43 -12.17 -19.74
C GLN A 386 -7.24 -12.74 -20.90
N GLY A 387 -8.13 -13.69 -20.66
CA GLY A 387 -9.04 -14.25 -21.67
C GLY A 387 -9.90 -13.15 -22.30
N ALA A 388 -10.53 -12.31 -21.47
CA ALA A 388 -11.29 -11.16 -21.96
C ALA A 388 -10.42 -10.19 -22.78
N PHE A 389 -9.19 -9.90 -22.35
CA PHE A 389 -8.27 -9.04 -23.09
C PHE A 389 -7.90 -9.58 -24.48
N LEU A 390 -7.72 -10.89 -24.61
CA LEU A 390 -7.28 -11.54 -25.84
C LEU A 390 -8.43 -11.83 -26.81
N GLU A 391 -9.58 -12.26 -26.27
CA GLU A 391 -10.69 -12.79 -27.05
C GLU A 391 -11.79 -11.73 -27.29
N ASP A 392 -12.03 -10.83 -26.33
CA ASP A 392 -13.08 -9.81 -26.39
C ASP A 392 -12.59 -8.47 -25.78
N PRO A 393 -11.78 -7.68 -26.53
CA PRO A 393 -11.25 -6.42 -26.04
C PRO A 393 -12.33 -5.38 -25.63
N GLU A 394 -13.52 -5.43 -26.23
CA GLU A 394 -14.61 -4.51 -25.89
C GLU A 394 -15.21 -4.88 -24.52
N ARG A 395 -15.43 -6.16 -24.27
CA ARG A 395 -15.80 -6.66 -22.95
C ARG A 395 -14.73 -6.32 -21.91
N HIS A 396 -13.44 -6.52 -22.25
CA HIS A 396 -12.33 -6.21 -21.34
C HIS A 396 -12.35 -4.76 -20.85
N LYS A 397 -12.64 -3.79 -21.73
CA LYS A 397 -12.75 -2.36 -21.37
C LYS A 397 -13.86 -2.09 -20.35
N THR A 398 -14.82 -2.99 -20.23
CA THR A 398 -15.95 -2.86 -19.31
C THR A 398 -15.73 -3.56 -17.97
N LEU A 399 -14.68 -4.37 -17.85
CA LEU A 399 -14.38 -5.08 -16.62
C LEU A 399 -13.87 -4.12 -15.52
N PRO A 400 -14.19 -4.38 -14.25
CA PRO A 400 -13.60 -3.65 -13.15
C PRO A 400 -12.09 -3.92 -13.07
N VAL A 401 -11.33 -2.92 -12.60
CA VAL A 401 -9.95 -3.16 -12.16
C VAL A 401 -9.98 -3.96 -10.88
N VAL A 402 -9.19 -5.03 -10.81
CA VAL A 402 -9.18 -5.96 -9.68
C VAL A 402 -7.79 -6.04 -9.05
N ALA A 403 -7.76 -6.10 -7.72
CA ALA A 403 -6.56 -6.50 -7.00
C ALA A 403 -6.80 -7.76 -6.15
N VAL A 404 -5.74 -8.54 -5.98
CA VAL A 404 -5.69 -9.65 -5.01
C VAL A 404 -4.86 -9.19 -3.82
N ALA A 405 -5.52 -9.01 -2.68
CA ALA A 405 -4.88 -8.64 -1.43
C ALA A 405 -4.40 -9.89 -0.69
N LEU A 406 -3.11 -9.90 -0.39
CA LEU A 406 -2.42 -11.00 0.27
C LEU A 406 -1.89 -10.50 1.61
N GLU A 407 -2.50 -10.91 2.71
CA GLU A 407 -1.87 -10.74 4.02
C GLU A 407 -0.74 -11.75 4.19
N GLU A 408 0.27 -11.37 4.99
CA GLU A 408 1.52 -12.14 5.13
C GLU A 408 2.14 -12.50 3.76
N ALA A 409 2.19 -11.50 2.86
CA ALA A 409 2.56 -11.67 1.45
C ALA A 409 3.94 -12.34 1.24
N GLN A 410 4.85 -12.28 2.24
CA GLN A 410 6.14 -12.98 2.18
C GLN A 410 5.98 -14.51 2.07
N ARG A 411 4.82 -15.07 2.43
CA ARG A 411 4.57 -16.51 2.27
C ARG A 411 4.54 -16.96 0.80
N VAL A 412 4.17 -16.05 -0.09
CA VAL A 412 4.00 -16.34 -1.53
C VAL A 412 4.90 -15.53 -2.45
N LEU A 413 5.40 -14.37 -2.00
CA LEU A 413 6.22 -13.45 -2.79
C LEU A 413 7.69 -13.45 -2.38
N SER A 414 8.17 -14.46 -1.64
CA SER A 414 9.58 -14.56 -1.23
C SER A 414 10.50 -14.99 -2.37
N ALA A 415 11.76 -14.54 -2.32
CA ALA A 415 12.78 -14.85 -3.32
C ALA A 415 13.09 -16.35 -3.49
N ASN A 416 12.78 -17.17 -2.47
CA ASN A 416 13.10 -18.60 -2.45
C ASN A 416 12.03 -19.48 -3.14
N LYS A 417 10.95 -18.91 -3.66
CA LYS A 417 9.91 -19.67 -4.35
C LYS A 417 10.19 -19.76 -5.85
N ASP A 418 9.91 -20.94 -6.43
CA ASP A 418 10.04 -21.15 -7.87
C ASP A 418 9.21 -20.12 -8.64
N ARG A 419 9.90 -19.31 -9.46
CA ARG A 419 9.30 -18.17 -10.18
C ARG A 419 8.52 -18.60 -11.42
N GLU A 420 8.83 -19.76 -12.01
CA GLU A 420 8.21 -20.19 -13.28
C GLU A 420 6.78 -20.72 -13.10
N SER A 421 6.54 -21.45 -12.02
CA SER A 421 5.23 -22.03 -11.71
C SER A 421 4.34 -21.18 -10.82
N ASN A 422 4.90 -20.16 -10.18
CA ASN A 422 4.18 -19.33 -9.23
C ASN A 422 3.35 -18.25 -9.94
N VAL A 423 2.04 -18.24 -9.73
CA VAL A 423 1.10 -17.30 -10.34
C VAL A 423 1.34 -15.85 -9.90
N PHE A 424 1.78 -15.62 -8.66
CA PHE A 424 1.93 -14.26 -8.11
C PHE A 424 3.02 -13.45 -8.83
N PRO A 425 4.23 -13.97 -9.09
CA PRO A 425 5.21 -13.29 -9.96
C PRO A 425 4.68 -13.02 -11.37
N ARG A 426 3.85 -13.90 -11.93
CA ARG A 426 3.21 -13.66 -13.23
C ARG A 426 2.27 -12.48 -13.17
N VAL A 427 1.39 -12.40 -12.15
CA VAL A 427 0.51 -11.25 -11.94
C VAL A 427 1.32 -9.96 -11.74
N ALA A 428 2.41 -10.01 -10.95
CA ALA A 428 3.25 -8.83 -10.73
C ALA A 428 3.91 -8.28 -12.01
N ARG A 429 4.27 -9.15 -12.96
CA ARG A 429 4.89 -8.76 -14.22
C ARG A 429 3.91 -8.37 -15.31
N GLU A 430 2.77 -9.05 -15.40
CA GLU A 430 1.87 -8.96 -16.55
C GLU A 430 0.47 -8.43 -16.20
N GLY A 431 0.05 -8.56 -14.94
CA GLY A 431 -1.32 -8.33 -14.50
C GLY A 431 -1.84 -6.93 -14.79
N ARG A 432 -0.95 -5.90 -14.68
CA ARG A 432 -1.29 -4.52 -15.00
C ARG A 432 -1.91 -4.37 -16.39
N LYS A 433 -1.40 -5.09 -17.38
CA LYS A 433 -1.88 -5.07 -18.77
C LYS A 433 -3.33 -5.57 -18.88
N PHE A 434 -3.72 -6.48 -18.00
CA PHE A 434 -5.05 -7.07 -17.97
C PHE A 434 -6.00 -6.39 -16.96
N GLY A 435 -5.54 -5.39 -16.22
CA GLY A 435 -6.33 -4.74 -15.17
C GLY A 435 -6.34 -5.51 -13.84
N VAL A 436 -5.38 -6.41 -13.63
CA VAL A 436 -5.24 -7.23 -12.41
C VAL A 436 -3.97 -6.86 -11.66
N GLY A 437 -4.05 -6.60 -10.36
CA GLY A 437 -2.89 -6.30 -9.53
C GLY A 437 -2.80 -7.11 -8.26
N LEU A 438 -1.71 -6.93 -7.53
CA LEU A 438 -1.49 -7.46 -6.19
C LEU A 438 -1.54 -6.33 -5.17
N LEU A 439 -2.10 -6.61 -4.00
CA LEU A 439 -1.98 -5.79 -2.82
C LEU A 439 -1.27 -6.63 -1.76
N ALA A 440 0.02 -6.39 -1.58
CA ALA A 440 0.85 -7.15 -0.64
C ALA A 440 0.86 -6.46 0.72
N VAL A 441 0.45 -7.16 1.77
CA VAL A 441 0.51 -6.68 3.15
C VAL A 441 1.55 -7.51 3.89
N THR A 442 2.58 -6.88 4.45
CA THR A 442 3.62 -7.60 5.18
C THR A 442 4.26 -6.77 6.28
N GLN A 443 4.76 -7.44 7.29
CA GLN A 443 5.59 -6.86 8.36
C GLN A 443 7.09 -6.93 8.04
N GLN A 444 7.49 -7.74 7.07
CA GLN A 444 8.88 -8.02 6.75
C GLN A 444 9.14 -7.87 5.26
N PRO A 445 9.15 -6.63 4.73
CA PRO A 445 9.40 -6.39 3.31
C PRO A 445 10.75 -6.96 2.83
N LYS A 446 11.76 -7.10 3.69
CA LYS A 446 13.06 -7.73 3.38
C LYS A 446 12.98 -9.21 2.97
N LEU A 447 11.85 -9.88 3.23
CA LEU A 447 11.64 -11.27 2.79
C LEU A 447 11.00 -11.37 1.42
N LEU A 448 10.47 -10.25 0.89
CA LEU A 448 9.93 -10.21 -0.46
C LEU A 448 11.06 -10.27 -1.50
N ASP A 449 10.73 -10.77 -2.67
CA ASP A 449 11.64 -10.74 -3.81
C ASP A 449 11.81 -9.30 -4.32
N ASP A 450 13.06 -8.84 -4.44
CA ASP A 450 13.41 -7.45 -4.83
C ASP A 450 12.91 -7.10 -6.23
N GLU A 451 13.00 -8.05 -7.18
CA GLU A 451 12.52 -7.85 -8.54
C GLU A 451 11.02 -7.67 -8.57
N LEU A 452 10.28 -8.50 -7.80
CA LEU A 452 8.83 -8.37 -7.67
C LEU A 452 8.44 -7.07 -6.97
N LEU A 453 9.13 -6.71 -5.88
CA LEU A 453 8.87 -5.48 -5.15
C LEU A 453 9.08 -4.25 -6.04
N SER A 454 10.04 -4.31 -6.97
CA SER A 454 10.28 -3.25 -7.96
C SER A 454 9.12 -3.04 -8.94
N GLN A 455 8.20 -3.99 -9.11
CA GLN A 455 7.00 -3.85 -9.94
C GLN A 455 5.87 -3.09 -9.25
N PHE A 456 5.95 -2.94 -7.93
CA PHE A 456 4.94 -2.23 -7.17
C PHE A 456 5.08 -0.72 -7.37
N ASN A 457 3.98 -0.07 -7.74
CA ASN A 457 3.97 1.36 -8.05
C ASN A 457 3.43 2.23 -6.91
N THR A 458 2.76 1.62 -5.93
CA THR A 458 2.23 2.32 -4.76
C THR A 458 2.70 1.63 -3.49
N PHE A 459 3.34 2.36 -2.59
CA PHE A 459 3.71 1.91 -1.26
C PHE A 459 2.97 2.74 -0.21
N PHE A 460 2.40 2.06 0.76
CA PHE A 460 2.02 2.63 2.04
C PHE A 460 3.06 2.19 3.06
N VAL A 461 3.91 3.11 3.46
CA VAL A 461 4.98 2.86 4.43
C VAL A 461 4.55 3.42 5.77
N LEU A 462 4.17 2.56 6.68
CA LEU A 462 3.90 2.88 8.06
C LEU A 462 5.19 2.70 8.87
N GLY A 463 5.14 2.79 10.20
CA GLY A 463 6.33 2.67 11.04
C GLY A 463 7.08 1.35 10.84
N LEU A 464 8.39 1.44 10.52
CA LEU A 464 9.31 0.33 10.31
C LEU A 464 10.58 0.55 11.12
N ALA A 465 10.78 -0.29 12.16
CA ALA A 465 11.93 -0.19 13.05
C ALA A 465 13.22 -0.80 12.43
N ASP A 466 13.10 -1.89 11.66
CA ASP A 466 14.25 -2.60 11.07
C ASP A 466 14.85 -1.80 9.90
N GLU A 467 16.16 -1.57 9.96
CA GLU A 467 16.89 -0.83 8.92
C GLU A 467 16.92 -1.57 7.58
N LYS A 468 17.00 -2.91 7.59
CA LYS A 468 16.99 -3.70 6.35
C LYS A 468 15.66 -3.55 5.63
N ASP A 469 14.55 -3.54 6.37
CA ASP A 469 13.22 -3.32 5.82
C ASP A 469 13.10 -1.93 5.19
N ARG A 470 13.63 -0.89 5.85
CA ARG A 470 13.66 0.46 5.28
C ARG A 470 14.54 0.55 4.02
N ASN A 471 15.70 -0.12 4.02
CA ASN A 471 16.64 -0.07 2.90
C ASN A 471 16.08 -0.73 1.65
N ILE A 472 15.37 -1.86 1.77
CA ILE A 472 14.75 -2.53 0.62
C ILE A 472 13.63 -1.67 0.02
N LEU A 473 12.81 -1.01 0.85
CA LEU A 473 11.80 -0.09 0.37
C LEU A 473 12.42 1.14 -0.32
N ARG A 474 13.52 1.67 0.20
CA ARG A 474 14.26 2.79 -0.42
C ARG A 474 14.79 2.44 -1.81
N SER A 475 15.30 1.21 -2.00
CA SER A 475 15.83 0.75 -3.29
C SER A 475 14.73 0.42 -4.32
N SER A 476 13.55 -0.01 -3.86
CA SER A 476 12.46 -0.46 -4.72
C SER A 476 11.43 0.64 -5.03
N ALA A 477 11.34 1.68 -4.19
CA ALA A 477 10.37 2.75 -4.35
C ALA A 477 10.62 3.58 -5.62
N LYS A 478 9.55 4.04 -6.25
CA LYS A 478 9.61 4.90 -7.44
C LYS A 478 9.92 6.37 -7.11
N GLN A 479 10.02 6.71 -5.85
CA GLN A 479 10.38 8.05 -5.36
C GLN A 479 11.58 7.95 -4.41
N ASP A 480 12.32 9.03 -4.29
CA ASP A 480 13.47 9.10 -3.38
C ASP A 480 13.00 9.12 -1.91
N LEU A 481 13.28 8.05 -1.21
CA LEU A 481 13.04 7.89 0.23
C LEU A 481 14.33 8.00 1.06
N SER A 482 15.45 8.40 0.47
CA SER A 482 16.77 8.35 1.10
C SER A 482 16.86 9.19 2.39
N SER A 483 16.19 10.34 2.42
CA SER A 483 16.15 11.23 3.58
C SER A 483 15.02 10.94 4.58
N LEU A 484 14.14 9.97 4.30
CA LEU A 484 12.94 9.71 5.10
C LEU A 484 13.12 8.58 6.13
N GLY A 485 14.32 8.00 6.24
CA GLY A 485 14.59 6.93 7.20
C GLY A 485 14.22 7.26 8.64
N PRO A 486 14.66 8.41 9.20
CA PRO A 486 14.28 8.84 10.55
C PRO A 486 12.76 9.02 10.71
N GLU A 487 12.10 9.65 9.74
CA GLU A 487 10.65 9.84 9.78
C GLU A 487 9.92 8.48 9.79
N ILE A 488 10.27 7.55 8.90
CA ILE A 488 9.65 6.20 8.85
C ILE A 488 9.81 5.47 10.19
N GLN A 489 10.95 5.65 10.87
CA GLN A 489 11.20 5.02 12.16
C GLN A 489 10.35 5.60 13.30
N THR A 490 9.96 6.87 13.20
CA THR A 490 9.24 7.60 14.24
C THR A 490 7.75 7.74 13.99
N LEU A 491 7.23 7.20 12.86
CA LEU A 491 5.79 7.19 12.58
C LEU A 491 5.02 6.52 13.71
N MET A 492 3.94 7.15 14.11
CA MET A 492 2.99 6.64 15.10
C MET A 492 1.92 5.75 14.45
N PRO A 493 1.19 4.93 15.23
CA PRO A 493 0.08 4.14 14.70
C PRO A 493 -0.93 4.99 13.90
N GLY A 494 -1.23 4.55 12.67
CA GLY A 494 -2.10 5.27 11.75
C GLY A 494 -1.40 6.31 10.87
N GLU A 495 -0.16 6.68 11.16
CA GLU A 495 0.62 7.54 10.27
C GLU A 495 1.29 6.72 9.17
N CYS A 496 1.33 7.26 7.96
CA CYS A 496 2.00 6.61 6.84
C CYS A 496 2.59 7.60 5.84
N LEU A 497 3.49 7.10 5.01
CA LEU A 497 3.94 7.76 3.78
C LEU A 497 3.31 7.05 2.60
N VAL A 498 2.57 7.79 1.78
CA VAL A 498 1.98 7.31 0.52
C VAL A 498 2.94 7.64 -0.61
N VAL A 499 3.55 6.62 -1.16
CA VAL A 499 4.51 6.70 -2.28
C VAL A 499 3.83 6.16 -3.51
N ASN A 500 3.63 6.98 -4.54
CA ASN A 500 3.05 6.54 -5.80
C ASN A 500 3.58 7.35 -6.99
N LEU A 501 3.37 6.88 -8.21
CA LEU A 501 3.83 7.56 -9.43
C LEU A 501 3.07 8.85 -9.73
N GLU A 502 1.85 9.01 -9.21
CA GLU A 502 1.00 10.16 -9.49
C GLU A 502 1.43 11.39 -8.67
N ALA A 503 1.88 11.19 -7.44
CA ALA A 503 2.38 12.26 -6.59
C ALA A 503 3.85 12.60 -6.91
N PRO A 504 4.27 13.86 -6.84
CA PRO A 504 5.65 14.24 -7.13
C PRO A 504 6.64 13.94 -6.00
N PHE A 505 6.16 13.59 -4.82
CA PHE A 505 6.92 13.23 -3.62
C PHE A 505 6.10 12.28 -2.74
N ALA A 506 6.75 11.60 -1.80
CA ALA A 506 6.07 10.77 -0.80
C ALA A 506 5.17 11.63 0.08
N VAL A 507 3.85 11.39 0.02
CA VAL A 507 2.84 12.19 0.72
C VAL A 507 2.64 11.66 2.14
N PRO A 508 2.91 12.44 3.19
CA PRO A 508 2.62 12.02 4.55
C PRO A 508 1.11 12.06 4.80
N ALA A 509 0.58 11.02 5.41
CA ALA A 509 -0.84 10.90 5.68
C ALA A 509 -1.11 10.36 7.10
N LEU A 510 -2.19 10.82 7.69
CA LEU A 510 -2.85 10.16 8.81
C LEU A 510 -4.04 9.38 8.24
N VAL A 511 -3.97 8.05 8.34
CA VAL A 511 -4.98 7.14 7.81
C VAL A 511 -6.27 7.29 8.60
N HIS A 512 -7.41 7.30 7.93
CA HIS A 512 -8.71 7.29 8.59
C HIS A 512 -8.86 6.04 9.49
N LEU A 513 -9.51 6.18 10.62
CA LEU A 513 -10.00 5.03 11.35
C LEU A 513 -11.18 4.42 10.58
N TYR A 514 -11.15 3.12 10.38
CA TYR A 514 -12.21 2.41 9.65
C TYR A 514 -13.60 2.67 10.24
N ASP A 515 -13.71 2.73 11.57
CA ASP A 515 -14.97 3.02 12.26
C ASP A 515 -15.52 4.43 11.95
N ASP A 516 -14.65 5.41 11.72
CA ASP A 516 -15.05 6.75 11.31
C ASP A 516 -15.51 6.77 9.85
N VAL A 517 -14.83 6.01 8.98
CA VAL A 517 -15.26 5.82 7.58
C VAL A 517 -16.65 5.21 7.53
N VAL A 518 -16.90 4.15 8.33
CA VAL A 518 -18.23 3.51 8.40
C VAL A 518 -19.31 4.49 8.84
N ARG A 519 -19.04 5.31 9.87
CA ARG A 519 -19.99 6.33 10.36
C ARG A 519 -20.25 7.44 9.35
N ALA A 520 -19.23 7.86 8.61
CA ALA A 520 -19.34 8.94 7.64
C ALA A 520 -19.94 8.48 6.29
N THR A 521 -19.94 7.17 6.00
CA THR A 521 -20.44 6.64 4.73
C THR A 521 -21.98 6.64 4.70
N PRO A 522 -22.62 7.29 3.70
CA PRO A 522 -24.06 7.25 3.58
C PRO A 522 -24.55 5.83 3.22
N PRO A 523 -25.83 5.50 3.48
CA PRO A 523 -26.42 4.25 3.03
C PRO A 523 -26.23 4.03 1.54
N ALA A 524 -26.08 2.75 1.13
CA ALA A 524 -25.94 2.41 -0.27
C ALA A 524 -27.14 2.92 -1.09
N PRO A 525 -26.90 3.57 -2.25
CA PRO A 525 -27.96 3.95 -3.15
C PRO A 525 -28.67 2.71 -3.68
N ALA A 526 -29.94 2.88 -4.09
CA ALA A 526 -30.64 1.81 -4.80
C ALA A 526 -29.82 1.39 -6.05
N PRO A 527 -29.80 0.08 -6.40
CA PRO A 527 -28.99 -0.42 -7.52
C PRO A 527 -29.27 0.36 -8.80
N ARG A 528 -28.26 1.06 -9.31
CA ARG A 528 -28.30 1.68 -10.65
C ARG A 528 -27.33 0.93 -11.55
N ALA A 529 -27.71 0.72 -12.82
CA ALA A 529 -26.77 0.25 -13.83
C ALA A 529 -25.61 1.28 -13.94
N VAL A 530 -24.40 0.87 -13.61
CA VAL A 530 -23.22 1.72 -13.66
C VAL A 530 -22.41 1.38 -14.91
N ALA A 531 -22.02 2.42 -15.65
CA ALA A 531 -21.02 2.25 -16.71
C ALA A 531 -19.66 1.95 -16.06
N PRO A 532 -18.98 0.88 -16.46
CA PRO A 532 -17.68 0.48 -15.89
C PRO A 532 -16.57 1.48 -16.22
N PRO A 533 -15.48 1.53 -15.43
CA PRO A 533 -14.34 2.39 -15.71
C PRO A 533 -13.63 1.97 -16.99
N ASN A 534 -13.19 2.96 -17.76
CA ASN A 534 -12.44 2.73 -19.00
C ASN A 534 -10.99 2.27 -18.66
N ILE A 535 -10.69 1.00 -18.86
CA ILE A 535 -9.35 0.41 -18.62
C ILE A 535 -8.33 0.89 -19.67
N SER A 536 -8.75 1.41 -20.82
CA SER A 536 -7.83 1.87 -21.89
C SER A 536 -6.85 2.97 -21.45
N ALA A 537 -7.11 3.65 -20.32
CA ALA A 537 -6.18 4.64 -19.75
C ALA A 537 -5.00 4.02 -18.96
N LEU A 538 -4.89 2.69 -18.89
CA LEU A 538 -3.78 2.00 -18.20
C LEU A 538 -2.63 1.65 -19.15
N VAL A 539 -2.81 1.82 -20.46
CA VAL A 539 -1.88 1.33 -21.49
C VAL A 539 -0.93 2.42 -22.02
N ASP A 540 -1.18 3.72 -21.70
CA ASP A 540 -0.32 4.85 -22.07
C ASP A 540 0.73 5.20 -21.02
#